data_443f04efceb89d76aa318e9b314e53c6
#
_entry.id   443f04efceb89d76aa318e9b314e53c6
#
_cell.length_a   1.000
_cell.length_b   1.000
_cell.length_c   1.000
_cell.angle_alpha   90.00
_cell.angle_beta   90.00
_cell.angle_gamma   90.00
#
_symmetry.space_group_name_H-M   'P 1'
#
loop_
_entity.id
_entity.type
_entity.pdbx_description
1 polymer ?
#
loop_
_entity_poly.entity_id
_entity_poly.type
_entity_poly.pdbx_seq_one_letter_code
_entity_poly.pdbx_strand_id
1 'polypeptide(L)'
;MDSFRIENKYKVELAKLDEVYKFLGDNSAKELYPKRFIRSIYFDNDIFSSYNHSIEGIVPRKKTRIRTYSRDDIYNKKNLFSLENKINSVEGRYKTVKKNIEHLKLLNQGIYDNNYGLIFPKVEISYYREYYSLFNLRITFDTKIDYKIFNEKSLKINFEECVLEVKSNNLDNINYIDDNIFFMKTRFSKYCNAVEKL
;
A
#
# COMPACT_ATOMS: atom_id res chain seq x y z
N MET A 1 -9.71 -21.72 -2.75
CA MET A 1 -8.31 -21.75 -3.26
C MET A 1 -7.90 -20.31 -3.48
N ASP A 2 -6.96 -19.82 -2.67
CA ASP A 2 -6.42 -18.49 -2.89
C ASP A 2 -5.53 -18.54 -4.12
N SER A 3 -6.00 -17.96 -5.21
CA SER A 3 -5.22 -17.89 -6.45
C SER A 3 -3.98 -17.03 -6.19
N PHE A 4 -2.80 -17.57 -6.45
CA PHE A 4 -1.55 -16.83 -6.47
C PHE A 4 -1.69 -15.70 -7.51
N ARG A 5 -1.86 -14.46 -7.02
CA ARG A 5 -1.96 -13.30 -7.90
C ARG A 5 -0.56 -12.76 -8.16
N ILE A 6 -0.21 -12.71 -9.42
CA ILE A 6 0.98 -12.01 -9.87
C ILE A 6 0.73 -10.51 -9.67
N GLU A 7 1.69 -9.80 -9.08
CA GLU A 7 1.59 -8.37 -8.79
C GLU A 7 2.87 -7.69 -9.26
N ASN A 8 2.76 -6.84 -10.28
CA ASN A 8 3.81 -5.95 -10.73
C ASN A 8 3.53 -4.52 -10.30
N LYS A 9 4.58 -3.80 -9.96
CA LYS A 9 4.50 -2.38 -9.60
C LYS A 9 5.48 -1.59 -10.44
N TYR A 10 5.02 -0.43 -10.87
CA TYR A 10 5.79 0.48 -11.67
C TYR A 10 5.83 1.82 -10.96
N LYS A 11 7.03 2.37 -10.83
CA LYS A 11 7.24 3.72 -10.35
C LYS A 11 6.99 4.67 -11.52
N VAL A 12 6.15 5.65 -11.31
CA VAL A 12 5.80 6.67 -12.30
C VAL A 12 6.17 8.03 -11.74
N GLU A 13 6.96 8.78 -12.47
CA GLU A 13 7.26 10.18 -12.15
C GLU A 13 6.02 11.06 -12.41
N LEU A 14 5.85 12.10 -11.62
CA LEU A 14 4.69 13.00 -11.74
C LEU A 14 4.57 13.59 -13.15
N ALA A 15 5.70 13.92 -13.78
CA ALA A 15 5.74 14.45 -15.15
C ALA A 15 5.21 13.47 -16.22
N LYS A 16 5.13 12.17 -15.89
CA LYS A 16 4.66 11.11 -16.81
C LYS A 16 3.24 10.64 -16.52
N LEU A 17 2.48 11.37 -15.72
CA LEU A 17 1.09 11.03 -15.41
C LEU A 17 0.22 10.91 -16.65
N ASP A 18 0.39 11.84 -17.59
CA ASP A 18 -0.40 11.87 -18.82
C ASP A 18 -0.13 10.66 -19.71
N GLU A 19 1.08 10.10 -19.67
CA GLU A 19 1.41 8.85 -20.38
C GLU A 19 0.61 7.67 -19.83
N VAL A 20 0.42 7.60 -18.48
CA VAL A 20 -0.41 6.56 -17.85
C VAL A 20 -1.86 6.69 -18.28
N TYR A 21 -2.42 7.90 -18.21
CA TYR A 21 -3.82 8.12 -18.60
C TYR A 21 -4.04 7.89 -20.09
N LYS A 22 -3.09 8.28 -20.92
CA LYS A 22 -3.12 7.98 -22.36
C LYS A 22 -3.10 6.47 -22.59
N PHE A 23 -2.18 5.74 -21.98
CA PHE A 23 -2.12 4.27 -22.08
C PHE A 23 -3.45 3.62 -21.67
N LEU A 24 -4.04 4.03 -20.53
CA LEU A 24 -5.33 3.50 -20.07
C LEU A 24 -6.45 3.82 -21.08
N GLY A 25 -6.48 5.03 -21.64
CA GLY A 25 -7.46 5.46 -22.63
C GLY A 25 -7.32 4.71 -23.96
N ASP A 26 -6.12 4.65 -24.51
CA ASP A 26 -5.82 4.00 -25.81
C ASP A 26 -6.19 2.50 -25.77
N ASN A 27 -6.08 1.88 -24.59
CA ASN A 27 -6.45 0.47 -24.37
C ASN A 27 -7.89 0.28 -23.85
N SER A 28 -8.71 1.33 -23.83
CA SER A 28 -10.11 1.26 -23.37
C SER A 28 -10.26 0.67 -21.95
N ALA A 29 -9.33 1.01 -21.04
CA ALA A 29 -9.42 0.58 -19.65
C ALA A 29 -10.69 1.14 -18.98
N LYS A 30 -11.43 0.28 -18.28
CA LYS A 30 -12.68 0.65 -17.60
C LYS A 30 -12.41 1.02 -16.15
N GLU A 31 -12.93 2.17 -15.71
CA GLU A 31 -12.93 2.51 -14.29
C GLU A 31 -13.81 1.53 -13.51
N LEU A 32 -13.24 0.92 -12.45
CA LEU A 32 -13.95 -0.05 -11.61
C LEU A 32 -14.67 0.59 -10.42
N TYR A 33 -14.07 1.63 -9.85
CA TYR A 33 -14.58 2.32 -8.67
C TYR A 33 -14.15 3.78 -8.70
N PRO A 34 -14.93 4.71 -8.12
CA PRO A 34 -14.52 6.09 -7.96
C PRO A 34 -13.19 6.21 -7.22
N LYS A 35 -12.41 7.23 -7.58
CA LYS A 35 -11.16 7.59 -6.89
C LYS A 35 -11.36 7.73 -5.39
N ARG A 36 -10.51 7.08 -4.60
CA ARG A 36 -10.62 7.05 -3.13
C ARG A 36 -9.39 7.63 -2.46
N PHE A 37 -9.63 8.39 -1.42
CA PHE A 37 -8.60 8.70 -0.43
C PHE A 37 -8.34 7.48 0.44
N ILE A 38 -7.08 7.19 0.73
CA ILE A 38 -6.65 6.09 1.59
C ILE A 38 -5.64 6.63 2.58
N ARG A 39 -5.88 6.38 3.87
CA ARG A 39 -4.94 6.65 4.95
C ARG A 39 -4.63 5.35 5.67
N SER A 40 -3.36 5.09 5.91
CA SER A 40 -2.89 3.88 6.61
C SER A 40 -1.84 4.25 7.63
N ILE A 41 -1.97 3.76 8.85
CA ILE A 41 -0.97 3.88 9.92
C ILE A 41 -0.34 2.52 10.09
N TYR A 42 0.97 2.45 9.89
CA TYR A 42 1.74 1.21 10.02
C TYR A 42 2.37 1.09 11.39
N PHE A 43 2.38 -0.15 11.88
CA PHE A 43 2.89 -0.52 13.19
C PHE A 43 4.18 -1.33 13.03
N ASP A 44 5.15 -1.07 13.90
CA ASP A 44 6.37 -1.85 14.05
C ASP A 44 6.88 -1.73 15.49
N ASN A 45 7.85 -2.57 15.87
CA ASN A 45 8.56 -2.44 17.14
C ASN A 45 9.67 -1.37 17.04
N ASP A 46 10.36 -1.09 18.14
CA ASP A 46 11.34 -0.02 18.20
C ASP A 46 12.59 -0.27 17.35
N ILE A 47 12.89 -1.52 17.06
CA ILE A 47 14.01 -1.90 16.18
C ILE A 47 13.59 -2.13 14.72
N PHE A 48 12.35 -1.75 14.36
CA PHE A 48 11.80 -1.85 13.01
C PHE A 48 11.91 -3.26 12.37
N SER A 49 11.60 -4.31 13.14
CA SER A 49 11.73 -5.70 12.68
C SER A 49 10.93 -6.01 11.41
N SER A 50 9.70 -5.51 11.29
CA SER A 50 8.87 -5.72 10.10
C SER A 50 9.48 -5.03 8.86
N TYR A 51 10.09 -3.86 9.05
CA TYR A 51 10.83 -3.16 8.00
C TYR A 51 12.07 -3.96 7.60
N ASN A 52 12.93 -4.31 8.56
CA ASN A 52 14.18 -5.06 8.32
C ASN A 52 13.92 -6.36 7.59
N HIS A 53 12.96 -7.19 8.08
CA HIS A 53 12.57 -8.41 7.38
C HIS A 53 12.05 -8.17 5.95
N SER A 54 11.46 -6.99 5.71
CA SER A 54 10.96 -6.65 4.37
C SER A 54 12.07 -6.27 3.40
N ILE A 55 13.10 -5.58 3.86
CA ILE A 55 14.26 -5.19 3.05
C ILE A 55 15.15 -6.41 2.78
N GLU A 56 15.44 -7.19 3.79
CA GLU A 56 16.27 -8.40 3.70
C GLU A 56 15.58 -9.56 2.97
N GLY A 57 14.26 -9.46 2.76
CA GLY A 57 13.52 -10.53 2.08
C GLY A 57 13.21 -11.75 2.95
N ILE A 58 13.39 -11.64 4.26
CA ILE A 58 13.10 -12.73 5.22
C ILE A 58 11.65 -13.19 5.13
N VAL A 59 11.42 -14.47 5.24
CA VAL A 59 10.09 -15.09 5.33
C VAL A 59 10.06 -16.08 6.51
N PRO A 60 8.96 -16.20 7.26
CA PRO A 60 7.75 -15.38 7.11
C PRO A 60 7.94 -13.94 7.61
N ARG A 61 7.32 -12.99 6.91
CA ARG A 61 7.29 -11.58 7.32
C ARG A 61 5.89 -11.02 7.28
N LYS A 62 5.62 -10.05 8.13
CA LYS A 62 4.29 -9.47 8.31
C LYS A 62 4.37 -7.96 8.33
N LYS A 63 3.40 -7.29 7.70
CA LYS A 63 3.16 -5.85 7.84
C LYS A 63 1.79 -5.64 8.44
N THR A 64 1.74 -4.91 9.55
CA THR A 64 0.52 -4.59 10.28
C THR A 64 0.19 -3.12 10.10
N ARG A 65 -1.06 -2.83 9.76
CA ARG A 65 -1.56 -1.45 9.66
C ARG A 65 -3.02 -1.35 10.02
N ILE A 66 -3.43 -0.18 10.48
CA ILE A 66 -4.82 0.23 10.46
C ILE A 66 -5.07 1.13 9.26
N ARG A 67 -6.28 1.05 8.67
CA ARG A 67 -6.65 1.78 7.46
C ARG A 67 -8.02 2.39 7.56
N THR A 68 -8.13 3.63 7.08
CA THR A 68 -9.39 4.33 6.88
C THR A 68 -9.46 4.95 5.49
N TYR A 69 -10.68 5.30 5.07
CA TYR A 69 -10.97 6.06 3.84
C TYR A 69 -11.46 7.48 4.17
N SER A 70 -11.53 7.83 5.46
CA SER A 70 -11.88 9.17 5.92
C SER A 70 -10.68 10.12 5.81
N ARG A 71 -10.98 11.40 5.53
CA ARG A 71 -10.01 12.51 5.60
C ARG A 71 -10.01 13.21 6.95
N ASP A 72 -10.99 12.89 7.80
CA ASP A 72 -11.12 13.49 9.11
C ASP A 72 -9.90 13.24 9.98
N ASP A 73 -9.82 13.94 11.10
CA ASP A 73 -8.79 13.71 12.10
C ASP A 73 -8.77 12.23 12.52
N ILE A 74 -7.57 11.66 12.60
CA ILE A 74 -7.38 10.26 12.99
C ILE A 74 -7.91 9.94 14.38
N TYR A 75 -8.01 10.95 15.25
CA TYR A 75 -8.57 10.83 16.61
C TYR A 75 -10.09 10.94 16.66
N ASN A 76 -10.76 11.21 15.53
CA ASN A 76 -12.20 11.21 15.48
C ASN A 76 -12.76 9.79 15.67
N LYS A 77 -13.49 9.58 16.79
CA LYS A 77 -14.10 8.29 17.16
C LYS A 77 -15.08 7.73 16.11
N LYS A 78 -15.66 8.60 15.28
CA LYS A 78 -16.61 8.20 14.23
C LYS A 78 -15.92 7.57 13.02
N ASN A 79 -14.61 7.70 12.88
CA ASN A 79 -13.88 7.11 11.75
C ASN A 79 -13.88 5.59 11.81
N LEU A 80 -14.25 4.97 10.71
CA LEU A 80 -14.19 3.53 10.56
C LEU A 80 -12.80 3.12 10.11
N PHE A 81 -12.13 2.35 10.95
CA PHE A 81 -10.84 1.74 10.65
C PHE A 81 -10.94 0.23 10.51
N SER A 82 -10.07 -0.30 9.68
CA SER A 82 -9.81 -1.75 9.60
C SER A 82 -8.36 -2.05 9.98
N LEU A 83 -8.14 -3.11 10.76
CA LEU A 83 -6.82 -3.69 11.00
C LEU A 83 -6.52 -4.68 9.88
N GLU A 84 -5.41 -4.45 9.20
CA GLU A 84 -4.95 -5.28 8.09
C GLU A 84 -3.56 -5.84 8.37
N ASN A 85 -3.39 -7.15 8.24
CA ASN A 85 -2.09 -7.80 8.22
C ASN A 85 -1.81 -8.34 6.83
N LYS A 86 -0.65 -8.00 6.27
CA LYS A 86 -0.12 -8.61 5.05
C LYS A 86 1.03 -9.52 5.43
N ILE A 87 0.87 -10.81 5.21
CA ILE A 87 1.85 -11.86 5.54
C ILE A 87 2.42 -12.40 4.24
N ASN A 88 3.74 -12.49 4.17
CA ASN A 88 4.44 -13.22 3.13
C ASN A 88 5.15 -14.40 3.79
N SER A 89 4.82 -15.61 3.37
CA SER A 89 5.46 -16.86 3.79
C SER A 89 6.06 -17.60 2.59
N VAL A 90 6.66 -18.72 2.84
CA VAL A 90 7.17 -19.63 1.79
C VAL A 90 6.02 -20.16 0.93
N GLU A 91 4.85 -20.42 1.55
CA GLU A 91 3.66 -20.95 0.86
C GLU A 91 2.92 -19.87 0.06
N GLY A 92 3.20 -18.58 0.27
CA GLY A 92 2.54 -17.51 -0.48
C GLY A 92 2.28 -16.23 0.31
N ARG A 93 1.32 -15.45 -0.22
CA ARG A 93 0.93 -14.15 0.33
C ARG A 93 -0.48 -14.19 0.87
N TYR A 94 -0.64 -13.85 2.13
CA TYR A 94 -1.92 -13.84 2.84
C TYR A 94 -2.27 -12.43 3.29
N LYS A 95 -3.55 -12.16 3.39
CA LYS A 95 -4.06 -10.91 3.96
C LYS A 95 -5.21 -11.22 4.91
N THR A 96 -5.11 -10.73 6.16
CA THR A 96 -6.24 -10.72 7.10
C THR A 96 -6.77 -9.30 7.26
N VAL A 97 -8.08 -9.17 7.45
CA VAL A 97 -8.76 -7.88 7.63
C VAL A 97 -9.80 -8.01 8.74
N LYS A 98 -9.65 -7.20 9.79
CA LYS A 98 -10.67 -7.02 10.83
C LYS A 98 -11.24 -5.61 10.70
N LYS A 99 -12.53 -5.49 10.36
CA LYS A 99 -13.22 -4.21 10.18
C LYS A 99 -13.73 -3.64 11.50
N ASN A 100 -14.02 -2.35 11.50
CA ASN A 100 -14.69 -1.63 12.60
C ASN A 100 -13.97 -1.82 13.95
N ILE A 101 -12.68 -1.56 13.96
CA ILE A 101 -11.84 -1.69 15.15
C ILE A 101 -11.89 -0.43 16.01
N GLU A 102 -11.63 -0.58 17.29
CA GLU A 102 -11.39 0.54 18.23
C GLU A 102 -9.97 1.11 17.99
N HIS A 103 -9.81 1.88 16.92
CA HIS A 103 -8.51 2.35 16.47
C HIS A 103 -7.76 3.19 17.52
N LEU A 104 -8.46 4.02 18.30
CA LEU A 104 -7.83 4.85 19.35
C LEU A 104 -7.13 3.99 20.42
N LYS A 105 -7.73 2.86 20.78
CA LYS A 105 -7.10 1.92 21.70
C LYS A 105 -5.78 1.37 21.13
N LEU A 106 -5.79 0.97 19.86
CA LEU A 106 -4.59 0.44 19.20
C LEU A 106 -3.51 1.52 19.02
N LEU A 107 -3.89 2.76 18.72
CA LEU A 107 -2.95 3.88 18.59
C LEU A 107 -2.23 4.19 19.92
N ASN A 108 -2.93 4.06 21.06
CA ASN A 108 -2.39 4.38 22.37
C ASN A 108 -1.66 3.21 23.04
N GLN A 109 -2.18 1.99 22.92
CA GLN A 109 -1.70 0.81 23.63
C GLN A 109 -0.79 -0.09 22.79
N GLY A 110 -0.70 0.17 21.47
CA GLY A 110 -0.02 -0.74 20.56
C GLY A 110 -0.82 -2.00 20.28
N ILE A 111 -0.16 -2.92 19.60
CA ILE A 111 -0.69 -4.23 19.20
C ILE A 111 0.33 -5.29 19.59
N TYR A 112 -0.09 -6.34 20.28
CA TYR A 112 0.77 -7.50 20.49
C TYR A 112 0.78 -8.36 19.21
N ASP A 113 1.98 -8.62 18.71
CA ASP A 113 2.25 -9.44 17.54
C ASP A 113 3.13 -10.64 17.90
N ASN A 114 2.73 -11.84 17.51
CA ASN A 114 3.44 -13.07 17.89
C ASN A 114 4.88 -13.13 17.33
N ASN A 115 5.16 -12.42 16.22
CA ASN A 115 6.48 -12.45 15.59
C ASN A 115 7.37 -11.29 16.04
N TYR A 116 6.76 -10.13 16.38
CA TYR A 116 7.48 -8.88 16.62
C TYR A 116 7.29 -8.31 18.03
N GLY A 117 6.54 -9.01 18.89
CA GLY A 117 6.22 -8.53 20.22
C GLY A 117 5.23 -7.36 20.21
N LEU A 118 5.39 -6.41 21.10
CA LEU A 118 4.54 -5.22 21.15
C LEU A 118 4.98 -4.23 20.08
N ILE A 119 4.07 -3.90 19.16
CA ILE A 119 4.27 -2.98 18.05
C ILE A 119 3.43 -1.73 18.23
N PHE A 120 4.00 -0.58 17.87
CA PHE A 120 3.39 0.74 17.98
C PHE A 120 3.27 1.44 16.61
N PRO A 121 2.39 2.45 16.49
CA PRO A 121 2.32 3.24 15.24
C PRO A 121 3.66 3.94 14.99
N LYS A 122 4.19 3.80 13.77
CA LYS A 122 5.45 4.41 13.34
C LYS A 122 5.27 5.45 12.25
N VAL A 123 4.52 5.12 11.20
CA VAL A 123 4.32 6.01 10.06
C VAL A 123 2.87 6.06 9.63
N GLU A 124 2.41 7.24 9.23
CA GLU A 124 1.17 7.49 8.53
C GLU A 124 1.45 7.67 7.05
N ILE A 125 0.68 7.00 6.19
CA ILE A 125 0.79 7.10 4.74
C ILE A 125 -0.58 7.37 4.18
N SER A 126 -0.72 8.48 3.42
CA SER A 126 -1.95 8.81 2.74
C SER A 126 -1.74 8.98 1.24
N TYR A 127 -2.75 8.68 0.45
CA TYR A 127 -2.72 8.78 -1.01
C TYR A 127 -4.12 8.69 -1.61
N TYR A 128 -4.24 9.04 -2.89
CA TYR A 128 -5.43 8.78 -3.69
C TYR A 128 -5.21 7.57 -4.56
N ARG A 129 -6.23 6.73 -4.68
CA ARG A 129 -6.20 5.53 -5.52
C ARG A 129 -7.33 5.53 -6.53
N GLU A 130 -6.96 5.32 -7.77
CA GLU A 130 -7.84 5.04 -8.89
C GLU A 130 -7.80 3.53 -9.22
N TYR A 131 -8.88 3.02 -9.80
CA TYR A 131 -9.06 1.59 -10.03
C TYR A 131 -9.55 1.35 -11.45
N TYR A 132 -8.80 0.56 -12.20
CA TYR A 132 -9.13 0.22 -13.58
C TYR A 132 -9.11 -1.28 -13.81
N SER A 133 -9.88 -1.73 -14.82
CA SER A 133 -9.83 -3.06 -15.40
C SER A 133 -9.39 -2.95 -16.85
N LEU A 134 -8.44 -3.80 -17.24
CA LEU A 134 -7.93 -3.91 -18.61
C LEU A 134 -7.55 -5.36 -18.86
N PHE A 135 -8.10 -6.03 -19.89
CA PHE A 135 -7.79 -7.44 -20.27
C PHE A 135 -7.82 -8.43 -19.08
N ASN A 136 -8.83 -8.35 -18.21
CA ASN A 136 -8.91 -9.14 -16.97
C ASN A 136 -7.82 -8.82 -15.94
N LEU A 137 -7.03 -7.78 -16.17
CA LEU A 137 -6.12 -7.21 -15.18
C LEU A 137 -6.86 -6.26 -14.26
N ARG A 138 -6.46 -6.25 -13.01
CA ARG A 138 -6.80 -5.18 -12.08
C ARG A 138 -5.64 -4.21 -11.96
N ILE A 139 -5.86 -3.00 -12.41
CA ILE A 139 -4.88 -1.92 -12.32
C ILE A 139 -5.31 -0.97 -11.21
N THR A 140 -4.38 -0.56 -10.37
CA THR A 140 -4.59 0.52 -9.41
C THR A 140 -3.49 1.55 -9.56
N PHE A 141 -3.89 2.82 -9.57
CA PHE A 141 -2.97 3.93 -9.72
C PHE A 141 -3.01 4.82 -8.47
N ASP A 142 -1.89 4.88 -7.75
CA ASP A 142 -1.74 5.62 -6.52
C ASP A 142 -0.99 6.92 -6.79
N THR A 143 -1.64 8.05 -6.47
CA THR A 143 -1.12 9.40 -6.68
C THR A 143 -1.14 10.20 -5.39
N LYS A 144 -0.38 11.31 -5.34
CA LYS A 144 -0.28 12.19 -4.16
C LYS A 144 0.04 11.40 -2.89
N ILE A 145 1.11 10.62 -2.95
CA ILE A 145 1.54 9.79 -1.83
C ILE A 145 2.28 10.67 -0.83
N ASP A 146 1.69 10.82 0.36
CA ASP A 146 2.27 11.55 1.48
C ASP A 146 2.76 10.57 2.54
N TYR A 147 3.94 10.81 3.07
CA TYR A 147 4.54 10.08 4.20
C TYR A 147 4.69 11.00 5.40
N LYS A 148 4.41 10.52 6.59
CA LYS A 148 4.49 11.28 7.83
C LYS A 148 4.90 10.35 8.96
N ILE A 149 5.82 10.81 9.83
CA ILE A 149 6.09 10.14 11.10
C ILE A 149 4.85 10.25 11.97
N PHE A 150 4.45 9.15 12.60
CA PHE A 150 3.27 9.17 13.44
C PHE A 150 3.48 10.10 14.65
N ASN A 151 2.50 10.96 14.94
CA ASN A 151 2.52 11.98 16.00
C ASN A 151 3.53 13.13 15.83
N GLU A 152 4.30 13.19 14.76
CA GLU A 152 5.10 14.37 14.48
C GLU A 152 4.34 15.40 13.64
N LYS A 153 4.36 16.67 14.08
CA LYS A 153 3.64 17.76 13.40
C LYS A 153 4.35 18.29 12.14
N SER A 154 5.65 18.00 11.96
CA SER A 154 6.51 18.82 11.13
C SER A 154 7.01 18.20 9.83
N LEU A 155 6.97 16.90 9.61
CA LEU A 155 7.53 16.28 8.40
C LEU A 155 6.44 15.59 7.56
N LYS A 156 5.79 16.43 6.73
CA LYS A 156 5.03 15.93 5.59
C LYS A 156 5.98 15.91 4.39
N ILE A 157 6.47 14.73 4.04
CA ILE A 157 7.32 14.57 2.86
C ILE A 157 6.39 14.20 1.69
N ASN A 158 6.13 15.18 0.83
CA ASN A 158 5.40 14.96 -0.41
C ASN A 158 6.37 14.38 -1.43
N PHE A 159 6.05 13.22 -1.97
CA PHE A 159 6.82 12.67 -3.09
C PHE A 159 6.07 12.89 -4.38
N GLU A 160 6.80 13.38 -5.35
CA GLU A 160 6.36 13.47 -6.74
C GLU A 160 6.29 12.07 -7.40
N GLU A 161 6.10 11.03 -6.61
CA GLU A 161 6.07 9.65 -7.04
C GLU A 161 4.64 9.12 -7.08
N CYS A 162 4.32 8.46 -8.18
CA CYS A 162 3.09 7.72 -8.34
C CYS A 162 3.41 6.24 -8.53
N VAL A 163 2.45 5.38 -8.21
CA VAL A 163 2.64 3.93 -8.32
C VAL A 163 1.50 3.31 -9.08
N LEU A 164 1.83 2.71 -10.21
CA LEU A 164 0.93 1.85 -10.95
C LEU A 164 1.13 0.41 -10.47
N GLU A 165 0.08 -0.24 -9.97
CA GLU A 165 0.08 -1.62 -9.52
C GLU A 165 -0.84 -2.44 -10.41
N VAL A 166 -0.30 -3.46 -11.05
CA VAL A 166 -1.03 -4.38 -11.94
C VAL A 166 -1.11 -5.74 -11.28
N LYS A 167 -2.32 -6.29 -11.19
CA LYS A 167 -2.58 -7.62 -10.65
C LYS A 167 -3.27 -8.49 -11.68
N SER A 168 -2.76 -9.72 -11.83
CA SER A 168 -3.34 -10.73 -12.70
C SER A 168 -3.32 -12.11 -12.06
N ASN A 169 -4.18 -12.97 -12.56
CA ASN A 169 -4.13 -14.40 -12.32
C ASN A 169 -3.46 -15.13 -13.51
N ASN A 170 -3.09 -14.41 -14.59
CA ASN A 170 -2.46 -14.93 -15.80
C ASN A 170 -1.19 -14.14 -16.10
N LEU A 171 -0.11 -14.86 -16.43
CA LEU A 171 1.19 -14.31 -16.81
C LEU A 171 1.14 -13.55 -18.15
N ASP A 172 0.44 -14.08 -19.15
CA ASP A 172 0.42 -13.51 -20.49
C ASP A 172 -0.11 -12.07 -20.51
N ASN A 173 -1.15 -11.81 -19.72
CA ASN A 173 -1.72 -10.48 -19.62
C ASN A 173 -0.77 -9.49 -18.92
N ILE A 174 0.08 -9.98 -18.01
CA ILE A 174 1.11 -9.14 -17.36
C ILE A 174 2.24 -8.82 -18.32
N ASN A 175 2.67 -9.77 -19.12
CA ASN A 175 3.71 -9.55 -20.13
C ASN A 175 3.28 -8.47 -21.13
N TYR A 176 2.01 -8.47 -21.55
CA TYR A 176 1.48 -7.39 -22.39
C TYR A 176 1.68 -6.00 -21.76
N ILE A 177 1.45 -5.87 -20.44
CA ILE A 177 1.68 -4.61 -19.73
C ILE A 177 3.17 -4.28 -19.68
N ASP A 178 4.02 -5.25 -19.36
CA ASP A 178 5.49 -5.05 -19.31
C ASP A 178 6.03 -4.58 -20.67
N ASP A 179 5.48 -5.08 -21.78
CA ASP A 179 5.92 -4.76 -23.15
C ASP A 179 5.40 -3.38 -23.63
N ASN A 180 4.30 -2.89 -23.06
CA ASN A 180 3.63 -1.66 -23.51
C ASN A 180 3.71 -0.48 -22.52
N ILE A 181 4.20 -0.70 -21.32
CA ILE A 181 4.44 0.34 -20.31
C ILE A 181 5.94 0.58 -20.15
N PHE A 182 6.42 1.75 -20.53
CA PHE A 182 7.82 2.15 -20.41
C PHE A 182 8.18 2.70 -19.02
N PHE A 183 7.57 2.15 -17.95
CA PHE A 183 7.87 2.56 -16.57
C PHE A 183 8.73 1.52 -15.86
N MET A 184 9.59 2.00 -14.96
CA MET A 184 10.47 1.11 -14.22
C MET A 184 9.70 0.20 -13.27
N LYS A 185 9.78 -1.12 -13.52
CA LYS A 185 9.28 -2.14 -12.62
C LYS A 185 10.09 -2.13 -11.33
N THR A 186 9.43 -2.12 -10.20
CA THR A 186 10.09 -1.93 -8.89
C THR A 186 9.46 -2.77 -7.79
N ARG A 187 10.27 -3.08 -6.77
CA ARG A 187 9.78 -3.63 -5.51
C ARG A 187 9.26 -2.51 -4.59
N PHE A 188 8.24 -1.81 -5.02
CA PHE A 188 7.72 -0.69 -4.28
C PHE A 188 6.95 -1.11 -3.03
N SER A 189 7.39 -0.63 -1.87
CA SER A 189 6.68 -0.77 -0.58
C SER A 189 6.51 0.59 0.07
N LYS A 190 5.28 1.11 0.10
CA LYS A 190 4.99 2.39 0.76
C LYS A 190 5.51 2.45 2.20
N TYR A 191 5.38 1.34 2.95
CA TYR A 191 5.88 1.25 4.32
C TYR A 191 7.41 1.36 4.37
N CYS A 192 8.13 0.57 3.57
CA CYS A 192 9.60 0.63 3.58
C CYS A 192 10.10 2.00 3.14
N ASN A 193 9.52 2.56 2.06
CA ASN A 193 9.88 3.90 1.59
C ASN A 193 9.59 4.98 2.63
N ALA A 194 8.54 4.83 3.45
CA ALA A 194 8.28 5.77 4.55
C ALA A 194 9.34 5.67 5.64
N VAL A 195 9.73 4.46 6.05
CA VAL A 195 10.74 4.24 7.10
C VAL A 195 12.13 4.69 6.65
N GLU A 196 12.52 4.46 5.39
CA GLU A 196 13.81 4.92 4.83
C GLU A 196 13.99 6.44 4.86
N LYS A 197 12.91 7.17 5.07
CA LYS A 197 12.87 8.64 5.04
C LYS A 197 12.63 9.25 6.42
N LEU A 198 12.54 8.40 7.47
CA LEU A 198 12.57 8.81 8.87
C LEU A 198 13.98 9.22 9.28
#